data_689e1fc378172030a77ed7d3105175f8
#
_entry.id   689e1fc378172030a77ed7d3105175f8
#
_cell.length_a   1.000
_cell.length_b   1.000
_cell.length_c   1.000
_cell.angle_alpha   90.00
_cell.angle_beta   90.00
_cell.angle_gamma   90.00
#
_symmetry.space_group_name_H-M   'P 1'
#
loop_
_entity.id
_entity.type
_entity.pdbx_description
1 polymer ?
#
loop_
_entity_poly.entity_id
_entity_poly.type
_entity_poly.pdbx_seq_one_letter_code
_entity_poly.pdbx_strand_id
1 'polypeptide(L)'
;MRKVTLGLANSLDNYIARKDGAFDWIHWSKEVAEISARFMKTVDVLLIGRKTYDGMLAYGQTSYPGAKNYVFTRTKKKSAALKKKLATKADKNVEIITADAAEFVKKLKSKKGKGIAIFGGGELAKSLFEADLIDEVVLNIHPVLLGSGIPLFHEMKRQINLELLDCRILKGGYLAVSYRVKH
;
A
#
# COMPACT_ATOMS: atom_id res chain seq x y z
N MET A 1 -17.22 0.86 -11.26
CA MET A 1 -16.73 0.50 -9.89
C MET A 1 -15.46 1.28 -9.60
N ARG A 2 -15.11 1.49 -8.32
CA ARG A 2 -13.86 2.15 -7.92
C ARG A 2 -12.68 1.23 -8.22
N LYS A 3 -11.58 1.78 -8.75
CA LYS A 3 -10.34 1.03 -8.97
C LYS A 3 -9.61 0.78 -7.65
N VAL A 4 -9.03 -0.40 -7.49
CA VAL A 4 -8.11 -0.75 -6.41
C VAL A 4 -6.70 -0.85 -6.99
N THR A 5 -5.82 0.00 -6.51
CA THR A 5 -4.43 0.09 -6.99
C THR A 5 -3.46 -0.29 -5.88
N LEU A 6 -2.59 -1.26 -6.13
CA LEU A 6 -1.41 -1.48 -5.29
C LEU A 6 -0.36 -0.44 -5.67
N GLY A 7 -0.12 0.54 -4.80
CA GLY A 7 0.78 1.67 -5.07
C GLY A 7 1.85 1.82 -3.99
N LEU A 8 3.13 1.60 -4.33
CA LEU A 8 4.24 1.76 -3.38
C LEU A 8 5.63 1.76 -4.04
N ALA A 9 6.64 2.08 -3.22
CA ALA A 9 8.04 1.94 -3.58
C ALA A 9 8.55 0.53 -3.22
N ASN A 10 9.43 -0.03 -4.06
CA ASN A 10 10.11 -1.29 -3.80
C ASN A 10 11.56 -1.25 -4.28
N SER A 11 12.41 -2.10 -3.70
CA SER A 11 13.75 -2.38 -4.23
C SER A 11 13.67 -3.18 -5.52
N LEU A 12 14.75 -3.24 -6.29
CA LEU A 12 14.81 -4.02 -7.52
C LEU A 12 14.57 -5.53 -7.27
N ASP A 13 14.96 -6.03 -6.10
CA ASP A 13 14.70 -7.40 -5.63
C ASP A 13 13.37 -7.56 -4.85
N ASN A 14 12.40 -6.64 -5.08
CA ASN A 14 11.03 -6.71 -4.59
C ASN A 14 10.81 -6.70 -3.07
N TYR A 15 11.67 -6.03 -2.32
CA TYR A 15 11.41 -5.74 -0.91
C TYR A 15 10.81 -4.35 -0.72
N ILE A 16 9.92 -4.20 0.26
CA ILE A 16 9.28 -2.93 0.64
C ILE A 16 9.86 -2.32 1.92
N ALA A 17 10.60 -3.11 2.69
CA ALA A 17 11.29 -2.68 3.89
C ALA A 17 12.41 -3.66 4.25
N ARG A 18 13.34 -3.25 5.10
CA ARG A 18 14.31 -4.15 5.75
C ARG A 18 13.60 -5.12 6.70
N LYS A 19 14.31 -6.13 7.23
CA LYS A 19 13.74 -7.12 8.18
C LYS A 19 13.13 -6.49 9.43
N ASP A 20 13.69 -5.40 9.91
CA ASP A 20 13.21 -4.64 11.08
C ASP A 20 12.05 -3.69 10.74
N GLY A 21 11.70 -3.57 9.46
CA GLY A 21 10.65 -2.68 8.95
C GLY A 21 11.15 -1.30 8.53
N ALA A 22 12.45 -1.02 8.58
CA ALA A 22 13.01 0.25 8.12
C ALA A 22 12.91 0.39 6.60
N PHE A 23 12.68 1.61 6.13
CA PHE A 23 12.61 1.99 4.71
C PHE A 23 13.53 3.19 4.38
N ASP A 24 14.66 3.27 5.08
CA ASP A 24 15.73 4.26 4.96
C ASP A 24 16.40 4.29 3.57
N TRP A 25 16.24 3.23 2.80
CA TRP A 25 16.72 3.09 1.43
C TRP A 25 15.85 3.81 0.38
N ILE A 26 14.65 4.26 0.76
CA ILE A 26 13.77 5.01 -0.14
C ILE A 26 14.30 6.43 -0.28
N HIS A 27 14.68 6.79 -1.50
CA HIS A 27 15.09 8.14 -1.82
C HIS A 27 13.91 8.95 -2.36
N TRP A 28 13.59 10.04 -1.68
CA TRP A 28 12.51 10.96 -2.04
C TRP A 28 13.06 12.11 -2.91
N SER A 29 13.19 11.90 -4.21
CA SER A 29 13.46 13.02 -5.13
C SER A 29 12.20 13.87 -5.32
N LYS A 30 12.39 15.12 -5.80
CA LYS A 30 11.27 16.00 -6.15
C LYS A 30 10.32 15.35 -7.16
N GLU A 31 10.86 14.65 -8.15
CA GLU A 31 10.10 13.97 -9.19
C GLU A 31 9.25 12.81 -8.62
N VAL A 32 9.81 11.99 -7.72
CA VAL A 32 9.09 10.94 -7.00
C VAL A 32 7.97 11.54 -6.14
N ALA A 33 8.24 12.63 -5.44
CA ALA A 33 7.23 13.32 -4.62
C ALA A 33 6.08 13.88 -5.48
N GLU A 34 6.37 14.45 -6.67
CA GLU A 34 5.35 14.94 -7.59
C GLU A 34 4.48 13.81 -8.17
N ILE A 35 5.09 12.66 -8.52
CA ILE A 35 4.35 11.48 -8.98
C ILE A 35 3.43 10.96 -7.88
N SER A 36 3.97 10.82 -6.66
CA SER A 36 3.20 10.39 -5.49
C SER A 36 2.04 11.36 -5.20
N ALA A 37 2.28 12.67 -5.24
CA ALA A 37 1.23 13.67 -5.03
C ALA A 37 0.14 13.62 -6.10
N ARG A 38 0.50 13.39 -7.38
CA ARG A 38 -0.47 13.18 -8.46
C ARG A 38 -1.30 11.93 -8.23
N PHE A 39 -0.67 10.82 -7.86
CA PHE A 39 -1.37 9.57 -7.54
C PHE A 39 -2.35 9.76 -6.37
N MET A 40 -1.93 10.43 -5.28
CA MET A 40 -2.78 10.69 -4.11
C MET A 40 -4.04 11.50 -4.44
N LYS A 41 -4.04 12.34 -5.48
CA LYS A 41 -5.24 13.06 -5.93
C LYS A 41 -6.29 12.16 -6.60
N THR A 42 -5.90 10.98 -7.06
CA THR A 42 -6.78 10.00 -7.72
C THR A 42 -7.49 9.06 -6.76
N VAL A 43 -7.09 9.05 -5.49
CA VAL A 43 -7.62 8.16 -4.46
C VAL A 43 -8.24 8.95 -3.30
N ASP A 44 -9.21 8.36 -2.62
CA ASP A 44 -9.82 8.90 -1.39
C ASP A 44 -9.85 7.89 -0.25
N VAL A 45 -9.33 6.68 -0.49
CA VAL A 45 -9.20 5.60 0.49
C VAL A 45 -7.82 4.97 0.39
N LEU A 46 -7.22 4.76 1.56
CA LEU A 46 -5.97 3.99 1.72
C LEU A 46 -6.22 2.76 2.58
N LEU A 47 -5.73 1.63 2.11
CA LEU A 47 -5.73 0.35 2.80
C LEU A 47 -4.31 0.07 3.28
N ILE A 48 -4.12 -0.10 4.56
CA ILE A 48 -2.79 -0.21 5.18
C ILE A 48 -2.74 -1.45 6.06
N GLY A 49 -1.76 -2.30 5.84
CA GLY A 49 -1.50 -3.43 6.74
C GLY A 49 -0.97 -2.94 8.10
N ARG A 50 -1.37 -3.61 9.19
CA ARG A 50 -0.98 -3.21 10.55
C ARG A 50 0.54 -3.00 10.74
N LYS A 51 1.38 -3.93 10.23
CA LYS A 51 2.84 -3.78 10.37
C LYS A 51 3.37 -2.53 9.68
N THR A 52 2.87 -2.22 8.50
CA THR A 52 3.19 -0.98 7.77
C THR A 52 2.75 0.24 8.59
N TYR A 53 1.56 0.19 9.16
CA TYR A 53 1.04 1.26 10.01
C TYR A 53 1.86 1.46 11.29
N ASP A 54 2.32 0.38 11.94
CA ASP A 54 3.24 0.47 13.08
C ASP A 54 4.55 1.18 12.70
N GLY A 55 5.10 0.90 11.50
CA GLY A 55 6.25 1.60 10.94
C GLY A 55 5.97 3.09 10.73
N MET A 56 4.83 3.45 10.11
CA MET A 56 4.42 4.86 9.93
C MET A 56 4.38 5.60 11.27
N LEU A 57 3.81 4.98 12.30
CA LEU A 57 3.75 5.57 13.66
C LEU A 57 5.14 5.78 14.27
N ALA A 58 6.11 4.91 13.99
CA ALA A 58 7.49 5.04 14.45
C ALA A 58 8.18 6.27 13.83
N TYR A 59 7.82 6.62 12.59
CA TYR A 59 8.28 7.84 11.91
C TYR A 59 7.37 9.07 12.17
N GLY A 60 6.47 8.98 13.15
CA GLY A 60 5.60 10.11 13.53
C GLY A 60 4.40 10.35 12.60
N GLN A 61 4.21 9.53 11.58
CA GLN A 61 3.11 9.67 10.63
C GLN A 61 1.89 8.88 11.12
N THR A 62 0.77 9.55 11.36
CA THR A 62 -0.47 8.94 11.84
C THR A 62 -1.45 8.58 10.72
N SER A 63 -1.48 9.37 9.66
CA SER A 63 -2.33 9.13 8.48
C SER A 63 -1.77 9.81 7.24
N TYR A 64 -2.37 9.52 6.10
CA TYR A 64 -2.21 10.31 4.89
C TYR A 64 -3.39 11.28 4.76
N PRO A 65 -3.15 12.60 4.70
CA PRO A 65 -4.20 13.59 4.59
C PRO A 65 -4.94 13.47 3.23
N GLY A 66 -6.21 13.87 3.23
CA GLY A 66 -7.04 13.87 2.02
C GLY A 66 -7.66 12.51 1.64
N ALA A 67 -7.37 11.45 2.41
CA ALA A 67 -7.94 10.13 2.21
C ALA A 67 -8.37 9.49 3.54
N LYS A 68 -9.38 8.62 3.52
CA LYS A 68 -9.73 7.76 4.66
C LYS A 68 -8.74 6.62 4.75
N ASN A 69 -8.11 6.43 5.90
CA ASN A 69 -7.08 5.40 6.13
C ASN A 69 -7.70 4.23 6.89
N TYR A 70 -7.76 3.06 6.25
CA TYR A 70 -8.23 1.82 6.87
C TYR A 70 -7.05 0.92 7.21
N VAL A 71 -6.85 0.65 8.50
CA VAL A 71 -5.75 -0.19 8.99
C VAL A 71 -6.25 -1.59 9.31
N PHE A 72 -5.79 -2.58 8.55
CA PHE A 72 -6.21 -3.97 8.71
C PHE A 72 -5.37 -4.71 9.74
N THR A 73 -6.05 -5.38 10.68
CA THR A 73 -5.43 -6.26 11.68
C THR A 73 -6.24 -7.53 11.89
N ARG A 74 -5.56 -8.68 11.99
CA ARG A 74 -6.22 -9.99 12.10
C ARG A 74 -6.77 -10.29 13.49
N THR A 75 -6.39 -9.55 14.53
CA THR A 75 -6.76 -9.89 15.91
C THR A 75 -7.39 -8.71 16.64
N LYS A 76 -8.48 -9.00 17.40
CA LYS A 76 -9.16 -8.01 18.26
C LYS A 76 -8.20 -7.43 19.32
N LYS A 77 -7.30 -8.25 19.90
CA LYS A 77 -6.31 -7.78 20.89
C LYS A 77 -5.38 -6.71 20.31
N LYS A 78 -4.85 -6.92 19.09
CA LYS A 78 -3.99 -5.94 18.40
C LYS A 78 -4.78 -4.70 17.98
N SER A 79 -6.05 -4.87 17.61
CA SER A 79 -6.97 -3.76 17.32
C SER A 79 -7.15 -2.86 18.55
N ALA A 80 -7.44 -3.43 19.71
CA ALA A 80 -7.62 -2.68 20.95
C ALA A 80 -6.37 -1.90 21.35
N ALA A 81 -5.19 -2.52 21.28
CA ALA A 81 -3.91 -1.87 21.56
C ALA A 81 -3.64 -0.70 20.62
N LEU A 82 -3.94 -0.87 19.32
CA LEU A 82 -3.75 0.19 18.32
C LEU A 82 -4.76 1.34 18.51
N LYS A 83 -6.01 1.02 18.81
CA LYS A 83 -7.04 2.02 19.15
C LYS A 83 -6.65 2.87 20.36
N LYS A 84 -6.06 2.25 21.39
CA LYS A 84 -5.53 2.97 22.57
C LYS A 84 -4.39 3.92 22.18
N LYS A 85 -3.46 3.49 21.32
CA LYS A 85 -2.40 4.35 20.77
C LYS A 85 -2.94 5.52 19.95
N LEU A 86 -4.00 5.29 19.17
CA LEU A 86 -4.62 6.33 18.33
C LEU A 86 -5.48 7.30 19.12
N ALA A 87 -6.11 6.87 20.21
CA ALA A 87 -6.93 7.72 21.08
C ALA A 87 -6.10 8.90 21.64
N THR A 88 -4.80 8.72 21.86
CA THR A 88 -3.88 9.79 22.31
C THR A 88 -3.52 10.78 21.20
N LYS A 89 -3.72 10.44 19.92
CA LYS A 89 -3.35 11.25 18.74
C LYS A 89 -4.56 11.75 17.94
N ALA A 90 -5.79 11.41 18.36
CA ALA A 90 -7.09 11.88 17.85
C ALA A 90 -7.22 12.03 16.31
N ASP A 91 -6.63 11.09 15.53
CA ASP A 91 -6.70 11.16 14.06
C ASP A 91 -8.02 10.53 13.56
N LYS A 92 -9.01 11.37 13.27
CA LYS A 92 -10.34 10.97 12.77
C LYS A 92 -10.32 10.32 11.37
N ASN A 93 -9.20 10.43 10.66
CA ASN A 93 -9.05 9.86 9.31
C ASN A 93 -8.65 8.39 9.34
N VAL A 94 -8.32 7.82 10.50
CA VAL A 94 -7.89 6.44 10.66
C VAL A 94 -8.99 5.59 11.26
N GLU A 95 -9.25 4.44 10.64
CA GLU A 95 -10.17 3.42 11.14
C GLU A 95 -9.52 2.04 11.12
N ILE A 96 -9.66 1.29 12.23
CA ILE A 96 -9.07 -0.04 12.36
C ILE A 96 -10.10 -1.10 12.00
N ILE A 97 -9.76 -1.91 11.00
CA ILE A 97 -10.61 -2.95 10.44
C ILE A 97 -10.11 -4.31 10.91
N THR A 98 -11.03 -5.11 11.49
CA THR A 98 -10.78 -6.51 11.88
C THR A 98 -11.59 -7.50 11.05
N ALA A 99 -12.44 -6.99 10.14
CA ALA A 99 -13.20 -7.80 9.20
C ALA A 99 -12.29 -8.39 8.12
N ASP A 100 -12.82 -9.35 7.38
CA ASP A 100 -12.17 -9.88 6.19
C ASP A 100 -11.89 -8.75 5.18
N ALA A 101 -10.66 -8.70 4.68
CA ALA A 101 -10.21 -7.60 3.81
C ALA A 101 -10.91 -7.64 2.45
N ALA A 102 -11.11 -8.84 1.89
CA ALA A 102 -11.74 -8.99 0.58
C ALA A 102 -13.21 -8.56 0.62
N GLU A 103 -13.96 -9.02 1.62
CA GLU A 103 -15.36 -8.62 1.82
C GLU A 103 -15.49 -7.10 2.06
N PHE A 104 -14.59 -6.53 2.85
CA PHE A 104 -14.58 -5.09 3.10
C PHE A 104 -14.33 -4.30 1.82
N VAL A 105 -13.33 -4.72 1.01
CA VAL A 105 -12.96 -4.02 -0.23
C VAL A 105 -14.03 -4.19 -1.30
N LYS A 106 -14.68 -5.36 -1.43
CA LYS A 106 -15.84 -5.56 -2.32
C LYS A 106 -16.94 -4.52 -2.04
N LYS A 107 -17.30 -4.34 -0.76
CA LYS A 107 -18.29 -3.32 -0.34
C LYS A 107 -17.81 -1.89 -0.63
N LEU A 108 -16.50 -1.62 -0.53
CA LEU A 108 -15.94 -0.32 -0.86
C LEU A 108 -15.96 -0.05 -2.37
N LYS A 109 -15.65 -1.04 -3.20
CA LYS A 109 -15.67 -0.91 -4.68
C LYS A 109 -17.07 -0.54 -5.19
N SER A 110 -18.15 -0.95 -4.54
CA SER A 110 -19.53 -0.64 -4.94
C SER A 110 -20.00 0.76 -4.54
N LYS A 111 -19.30 1.44 -3.63
CA LYS A 111 -19.66 2.80 -3.18
C LYS A 111 -19.17 3.86 -4.18
N LYS A 112 -19.81 5.04 -4.19
CA LYS A 112 -19.30 6.22 -4.92
C LYS A 112 -18.00 6.71 -4.27
N GLY A 113 -17.07 7.21 -5.07
CA GLY A 113 -15.79 7.76 -4.62
C GLY A 113 -14.71 7.69 -5.69
N LYS A 114 -13.51 8.14 -5.35
CA LYS A 114 -12.30 8.02 -6.19
C LYS A 114 -11.72 6.60 -6.08
N GLY A 115 -10.47 6.41 -6.47
CA GLY A 115 -9.74 5.16 -6.35
C GLY A 115 -9.49 4.74 -4.89
N ILE A 116 -9.14 3.48 -4.71
CA ILE A 116 -8.73 2.86 -3.45
C ILE A 116 -7.28 2.44 -3.64
N ALA A 117 -6.35 2.87 -2.77
CA ALA A 117 -4.96 2.45 -2.85
C ALA A 117 -4.59 1.51 -1.72
N ILE A 118 -3.78 0.49 -2.01
CA ILE A 118 -3.12 -0.35 -1.03
C ILE A 118 -1.73 0.24 -0.79
N PHE A 119 -1.48 0.73 0.42
CA PHE A 119 -0.26 1.40 0.82
C PHE A 119 0.55 0.52 1.77
N GLY A 120 1.03 -0.60 1.25
CA GLY A 120 1.86 -1.55 1.98
C GLY A 120 1.09 -2.60 2.77
N GLY A 121 1.85 -3.61 3.17
CA GLY A 121 1.37 -4.85 3.73
C GLY A 121 1.23 -5.93 2.66
N GLY A 122 2.36 -6.62 2.34
CA GLY A 122 2.36 -7.67 1.30
C GLY A 122 1.30 -8.75 1.55
N GLU A 123 1.05 -9.10 2.81
CA GLU A 123 -0.04 -10.04 3.19
C GLU A 123 -1.44 -9.50 2.86
N LEU A 124 -1.67 -8.18 3.03
CA LEU A 124 -2.93 -7.55 2.63
C LEU A 124 -3.07 -7.57 1.10
N ALA A 125 -2.02 -7.19 0.39
CA ALA A 125 -1.99 -7.24 -1.07
C ALA A 125 -2.22 -8.66 -1.59
N LYS A 126 -1.54 -9.66 -1.03
CA LYS A 126 -1.76 -11.08 -1.34
C LYS A 126 -3.22 -11.47 -1.22
N SER A 127 -3.87 -11.19 -0.09
CA SER A 127 -5.28 -11.56 0.13
C SER A 127 -6.22 -10.91 -0.88
N LEU A 128 -5.92 -9.68 -1.31
CA LEU A 128 -6.74 -8.98 -2.31
C LEU A 128 -6.45 -9.43 -3.75
N PHE A 129 -5.22 -9.84 -4.06
CA PHE A 129 -4.91 -10.52 -5.33
C PHE A 129 -5.61 -11.87 -5.44
N GLU A 130 -5.58 -12.68 -4.38
CA GLU A 130 -6.25 -13.99 -4.34
C GLU A 130 -7.78 -13.86 -4.48
N ALA A 131 -8.34 -12.74 -4.02
CA ALA A 131 -9.76 -12.41 -4.15
C ALA A 131 -10.13 -11.71 -5.47
N ASP A 132 -9.18 -11.50 -6.37
CA ASP A 132 -9.36 -10.85 -7.68
C ASP A 132 -9.89 -9.40 -7.58
N LEU A 133 -9.39 -8.64 -6.60
CA LEU A 133 -9.89 -7.31 -6.28
C LEU A 133 -8.95 -6.17 -6.68
N ILE A 134 -7.70 -6.47 -7.03
CA ILE A 134 -6.71 -5.46 -7.44
C ILE A 134 -6.81 -5.25 -8.95
N ASP A 135 -7.03 -4.01 -9.37
CA ASP A 135 -7.20 -3.63 -10.78
C ASP A 135 -5.88 -3.14 -11.39
N GLU A 136 -5.01 -2.49 -10.59
CA GLU A 136 -3.76 -1.90 -11.07
C GLU A 136 -2.61 -2.09 -10.06
N VAL A 137 -1.39 -2.16 -10.58
CA VAL A 137 -0.14 -2.17 -9.80
C VAL A 137 0.70 -1.00 -10.26
N VAL A 138 1.06 -0.10 -9.34
CA VAL A 138 1.89 1.09 -9.60
C VAL A 138 3.10 1.04 -8.69
N LEU A 139 4.28 0.88 -9.25
CA LEU A 139 5.51 0.73 -8.51
C LEU A 139 6.50 1.85 -8.83
N ASN A 140 7.19 2.30 -7.80
CA ASN A 140 8.41 3.07 -7.92
C ASN A 140 9.59 2.16 -7.55
N ILE A 141 10.23 1.58 -8.56
CA ILE A 141 11.32 0.63 -8.39
C ILE A 141 12.61 1.40 -8.17
N HIS A 142 13.21 1.21 -7.01
CA HIS A 142 14.49 1.81 -6.64
C HIS A 142 15.66 0.95 -7.14
N PRO A 143 16.73 1.57 -7.67
CA PRO A 143 17.92 0.87 -8.17
C PRO A 143 18.81 0.39 -7.01
N VAL A 144 18.24 -0.46 -6.13
CA VAL A 144 18.93 -1.04 -4.98
C VAL A 144 18.51 -2.49 -4.79
N LEU A 145 19.45 -3.33 -4.37
CA LEU A 145 19.23 -4.70 -3.92
C LEU A 145 19.34 -4.70 -2.40
N LEU A 146 18.29 -5.08 -1.69
CA LEU A 146 18.31 -5.22 -0.23
C LEU A 146 18.86 -6.58 0.20
N GLY A 147 18.81 -7.59 -0.68
CA GLY A 147 19.23 -8.96 -0.41
C GLY A 147 18.31 -9.73 0.54
N SER A 148 17.65 -9.01 1.45
CA SER A 148 16.66 -9.56 2.38
C SER A 148 15.78 -8.45 2.96
N GLY A 149 14.53 -8.80 3.37
CA GLY A 149 13.61 -7.80 3.89
C GLY A 149 12.18 -8.31 3.97
N ILE A 150 11.24 -7.38 4.03
CA ILE A 150 9.81 -7.65 3.93
C ILE A 150 9.45 -7.64 2.44
N PRO A 151 9.04 -8.79 1.86
CA PRO A 151 8.73 -8.85 0.43
C PRO A 151 7.45 -8.10 0.10
N LEU A 152 7.42 -7.51 -1.10
CA LEU A 152 6.20 -6.93 -1.67
C LEU A 152 5.21 -8.02 -2.05
N PHE A 153 5.68 -9.02 -2.80
CA PHE A 153 4.87 -10.14 -3.23
C PHE A 153 5.20 -11.38 -2.41
N HIS A 154 4.18 -11.92 -1.76
CA HIS A 154 4.23 -13.21 -1.09
C HIS A 154 3.84 -14.32 -2.06
N GLU A 155 4.14 -15.55 -1.73
CA GLU A 155 3.67 -16.73 -2.47
C GLU A 155 2.15 -16.67 -2.67
N MET A 156 1.70 -16.82 -3.91
CA MET A 156 0.30 -16.78 -4.33
C MET A 156 -0.11 -18.12 -4.92
N LYS A 157 -1.40 -18.47 -4.80
CA LYS A 157 -1.96 -19.74 -5.29
C LYS A 157 -2.05 -19.81 -6.81
N ARG A 158 -1.96 -18.67 -7.50
CA ARG A 158 -2.08 -18.59 -8.96
C ARG A 158 -1.13 -17.54 -9.53
N GLN A 159 -0.77 -17.71 -10.79
CA GLN A 159 -0.14 -16.67 -11.59
C GLN A 159 -1.12 -15.52 -11.83
N ILE A 160 -0.63 -14.29 -11.81
CA ILE A 160 -1.38 -13.08 -12.14
C ILE A 160 -0.70 -12.41 -13.34
N ASN A 161 -1.44 -12.31 -14.43
CA ASN A 161 -0.95 -11.67 -15.63
C ASN A 161 -1.17 -10.17 -15.58
N LEU A 162 -0.17 -9.42 -16.03
CA LEU A 162 -0.16 -7.98 -16.04
C LEU A 162 0.01 -7.46 -17.46
N GLU A 163 -0.60 -6.31 -17.75
CA GLU A 163 -0.44 -5.55 -18.97
C GLU A 163 0.22 -4.21 -18.63
N LEU A 164 1.36 -3.91 -19.25
CA LEU A 164 2.06 -2.65 -19.04
C LEU A 164 1.22 -1.49 -19.56
N LEU A 165 0.98 -0.49 -18.71
CA LEU A 165 0.27 0.74 -19.03
C LEU A 165 1.23 1.92 -19.25
N ASP A 166 2.24 2.06 -18.39
CA ASP A 166 3.23 3.14 -18.46
C ASP A 166 4.54 2.71 -17.80
N CYS A 167 5.65 3.21 -18.34
CA CYS A 167 6.98 3.01 -17.78
C CYS A 167 7.81 4.28 -18.01
N ARG A 168 8.32 4.85 -16.91
CA ARG A 168 9.16 6.07 -16.96
C ARG A 168 10.44 5.85 -16.21
N ILE A 169 11.53 6.29 -16.83
CA ILE A 169 12.83 6.40 -16.17
C ILE A 169 12.87 7.76 -15.48
N LEU A 170 13.12 7.77 -14.20
CA LEU A 170 13.24 8.97 -13.38
C LEU A 170 14.71 9.27 -13.10
N LYS A 171 15.00 10.53 -12.76
CA LYS A 171 16.36 10.96 -12.40
C LYS A 171 16.91 10.12 -11.25
N GLY A 172 18.12 9.59 -11.42
CA GLY A 172 18.77 8.68 -10.46
C GLY A 172 18.52 7.19 -10.73
N GLY A 173 17.96 6.84 -11.90
CA GLY A 173 17.79 5.44 -12.34
C GLY A 173 16.57 4.73 -11.76
N TYR A 174 15.65 5.47 -11.14
CA TYR A 174 14.37 4.91 -10.66
C TYR A 174 13.44 4.60 -11.81
N LEU A 175 12.59 3.58 -11.66
CA LEU A 175 11.55 3.26 -12.63
C LEU A 175 10.18 3.46 -12.00
N ALA A 176 9.37 4.34 -12.59
CA ALA A 176 7.95 4.43 -12.28
C ALA A 176 7.19 3.58 -13.30
N VAL A 177 6.60 2.48 -12.86
CA VAL A 177 5.88 1.55 -13.73
C VAL A 177 4.44 1.38 -13.26
N SER A 178 3.52 1.25 -14.22
CA SER A 178 2.13 0.92 -13.94
C SER A 178 1.65 -0.21 -14.83
N TYR A 179 0.91 -1.12 -14.22
CA TYR A 179 0.34 -2.29 -14.88
C TYR A 179 -1.14 -2.40 -14.56
N ARG A 180 -1.91 -2.89 -15.55
CA ARG A 180 -3.26 -3.40 -15.35
C ARG A 180 -3.20 -4.88 -14.99
N VAL A 181 -4.00 -5.29 -14.00
CA VAL A 181 -4.21 -6.71 -13.69
C VAL A 181 -5.19 -7.28 -14.71
N LYS A 182 -4.83 -8.41 -15.34
CA LYS A 182 -5.73 -9.16 -16.24
C LYS A 182 -6.53 -10.13 -15.38
N HIS A 183 -7.86 -9.93 -15.35
CA HIS A 183 -8.81 -10.78 -14.64
C HIS A 183 -9.26 -11.96 -15.52
#